data_0fbe16b3b512129e09d8e2407b077155
#
_entry.id   0fbe16b3b512129e09d8e2407b077155
#
_cell.length_a   1.000
_cell.length_b   1.000
_cell.length_c   1.000
_cell.angle_alpha   90.00
_cell.angle_beta   90.00
_cell.angle_gamma   90.00
#
_symmetry.space_group_name_H-M   'P 1'
#
loop_
_entity.id
_entity.type
_entity.pdbx_description
1 polymer ?
#
loop_
_entity_poly.entity_id
_entity_poly.type
_entity_poly.pdbx_seq_one_letter_code
_entity_poly.pdbx_strand_id
1 'polypeptide(L)'
;MPGSSSSHHVSRRAALALGLGAAASVTLPGPRAAAAASAVGGERLGRSGVQVASGAPRLPKLAAKAWLVADHDSGDVLASYAAHRALPPASTLKMLFADTVLPKFGRASVHRVTAADLAGIPYGSSLVGVQAGTSYTVEQLWQGVFLRSGNDAVHVLASMNGGVGETVRQMQARAKDLQANDTHVVSPDGFDHKGQVSSAYDLTLFACAGLKNDDFRGYCATKTADFPAGGTKTFQIQNTDRLLTGQGVASYRGLIGVKNGYTSHAGNTFTGAATRGGRTLLVTVMHPASGYEAVYRETAALLDWGFAAAGKADPVGTLVTPLSEQPKGAAAAKPRAGAAGAGAAGAPVAASATSHTDDWAFGGSAAVAVLAGGGLLALRRRERERPGGRRRRQG
;
A
#
# COMPACT_ATOMS: atom_id res chain seq x y z
N MET A 1 -77.51 -8.31 -23.54
CA MET A 1 -78.83 -8.74 -23.15
C MET A 1 -78.73 -9.69 -21.99
N PRO A 2 -79.67 -9.68 -21.06
CA PRO A 2 -79.54 -8.86 -19.81
C PRO A 2 -79.76 -9.73 -18.56
N GLY A 3 -79.75 -9.14 -17.42
CA GLY A 3 -80.38 -9.60 -16.21
C GLY A 3 -79.55 -9.48 -14.99
N SER A 4 -79.62 -8.42 -14.28
CA SER A 4 -80.66 -8.04 -13.33
C SER A 4 -80.46 -8.67 -11.94
N SER A 5 -80.03 -7.79 -11.02
CA SER A 5 -80.60 -7.46 -9.69
C SER A 5 -80.71 -8.63 -8.66
N SER A 6 -80.25 -8.41 -7.44
CA SER A 6 -81.03 -7.77 -6.36
C SER A 6 -80.27 -7.70 -5.04
N SER A 7 -80.41 -6.61 -4.41
CA SER A 7 -80.08 -6.27 -3.04
C SER A 7 -80.84 -7.16 -1.99
N HIS A 8 -80.20 -7.43 -0.85
CA HIS A 8 -80.91 -7.46 0.43
C HIS A 8 -79.99 -6.95 1.58
N HIS A 9 -80.43 -5.87 2.15
CA HIS A 9 -80.01 -5.39 3.49
C HIS A 9 -80.52 -6.35 4.58
N VAL A 10 -79.74 -6.71 5.54
CA VAL A 10 -80.20 -6.92 6.91
C VAL A 10 -79.15 -6.43 7.90
N SER A 11 -79.59 -5.48 8.71
CA SER A 11 -79.01 -4.95 9.93
C SER A 11 -79.16 -5.89 11.09
N ARG A 12 -78.20 -5.98 12.00
CA ARG A 12 -78.41 -5.87 13.49
C ARG A 12 -77.18 -6.26 14.30
N ARG A 13 -76.68 -5.23 14.98
CA ARG A 13 -76.43 -5.15 16.43
C ARG A 13 -75.50 -6.15 17.11
N ALA A 14 -74.35 -5.62 17.52
CA ALA A 14 -73.85 -5.51 18.85
C ALA A 14 -73.49 -6.80 19.62
N ALA A 15 -72.19 -6.93 19.95
CA ALA A 15 -71.74 -7.35 21.29
C ALA A 15 -70.29 -6.86 21.49
N LEU A 16 -70.11 -5.97 22.42
CA LEU A 16 -68.80 -5.66 23.01
C LEU A 16 -68.33 -6.85 23.85
N ALA A 17 -67.15 -7.36 23.54
CA ALA A 17 -66.39 -8.20 24.45
C ALA A 17 -65.05 -7.53 24.68
N LEU A 18 -64.82 -6.92 25.83
CA LEU A 18 -63.53 -6.47 26.33
C LEU A 18 -62.65 -7.71 26.61
N GLY A 19 -61.70 -7.93 25.71
CA GLY A 19 -60.59 -8.87 25.97
C GLY A 19 -59.37 -8.09 26.37
N LEU A 20 -58.96 -8.11 27.63
CA LEU A 20 -57.64 -7.67 28.07
C LEU A 20 -56.58 -8.61 27.44
N GLY A 21 -56.01 -8.19 26.34
CA GLY A 21 -54.81 -8.81 25.74
C GLY A 21 -53.57 -8.26 26.41
N ALA A 22 -52.90 -9.06 27.25
CA ALA A 22 -51.54 -8.75 27.71
C ALA A 22 -50.61 -8.73 26.51
N ALA A 23 -50.17 -7.55 26.09
CA ALA A 23 -49.12 -7.39 25.08
C ALA A 23 -47.79 -7.81 25.65
N ALA A 24 -47.37 -9.04 25.40
CA ALA A 24 -46.00 -9.47 25.64
C ALA A 24 -45.08 -8.71 24.64
N SER A 25 -44.35 -7.72 25.16
CA SER A 25 -43.30 -7.00 24.41
C SER A 25 -42.15 -7.97 24.15
N VAL A 26 -42.16 -8.58 22.94
CA VAL A 26 -40.99 -9.29 22.44
C VAL A 26 -39.94 -8.25 22.06
N THR A 27 -39.00 -8.00 22.95
CA THR A 27 -37.78 -7.25 22.64
C THR A 27 -36.93 -8.08 21.71
N LEU A 28 -37.04 -7.82 20.38
CA LEU A 28 -36.08 -8.34 19.42
C LEU A 28 -34.69 -7.79 19.79
N PRO A 29 -33.66 -8.66 19.91
CA PRO A 29 -32.29 -8.15 20.08
C PRO A 29 -31.96 -7.30 18.88
N GLY A 30 -31.67 -6.01 19.10
CA GLY A 30 -31.20 -5.11 18.06
C GLY A 30 -29.96 -5.68 17.38
N PRO A 31 -29.70 -5.32 16.10
CA PRO A 31 -28.54 -5.79 15.40
C PRO A 31 -27.31 -5.46 16.24
N ARG A 32 -26.64 -6.49 16.72
CA ARG A 32 -25.34 -6.36 17.35
C ARG A 32 -24.43 -5.72 16.32
N ALA A 33 -23.98 -4.48 16.55
CA ALA A 33 -22.94 -3.87 15.72
C ALA A 33 -21.80 -4.89 15.67
N ALA A 34 -21.54 -5.44 14.49
CA ALA A 34 -20.38 -6.29 14.28
C ALA A 34 -19.17 -5.42 14.69
N ALA A 35 -18.44 -5.85 15.70
CA ALA A 35 -17.22 -5.19 16.08
C ALA A 35 -16.34 -5.13 14.83
N ALA A 36 -16.06 -3.93 14.35
CA ALA A 36 -15.16 -3.75 13.21
C ALA A 36 -13.86 -4.48 13.60
N ALA A 37 -13.43 -5.42 12.74
CA ALA A 37 -12.17 -6.13 12.97
C ALA A 37 -11.09 -5.06 13.16
N SER A 38 -10.34 -5.16 14.28
CA SER A 38 -9.26 -4.23 14.54
C SER A 38 -8.25 -4.30 13.40
N ALA A 39 -7.77 -3.14 12.91
CA ALA A 39 -6.76 -3.10 11.86
C ALA A 39 -5.52 -3.90 12.29
N VAL A 40 -4.88 -4.57 11.36
CA VAL A 40 -3.62 -5.29 11.59
C VAL A 40 -2.60 -4.31 12.18
N GLY A 41 -1.86 -4.73 13.19
CA GLY A 41 -0.88 -3.88 13.87
C GLY A 41 -1.46 -2.90 14.90
N GLY A 42 -2.78 -2.81 15.05
CA GLY A 42 -3.42 -2.03 16.10
C GLY A 42 -4.55 -1.13 15.63
N GLU A 43 -5.51 -0.89 16.50
CA GLU A 43 -6.73 -0.13 16.21
C GLU A 43 -6.45 1.29 15.65
N ARG A 44 -5.43 1.98 16.21
CA ARG A 44 -5.08 3.34 15.76
C ARG A 44 -4.66 3.40 14.29
N LEU A 45 -4.02 2.36 13.77
CA LEU A 45 -3.59 2.30 12.36
C LEU A 45 -4.76 2.26 11.37
N GLY A 46 -5.92 1.76 11.81
CA GLY A 46 -7.16 1.78 11.03
C GLY A 46 -7.95 3.09 11.09
N ARG A 47 -7.55 4.04 11.95
CA ARG A 47 -8.27 5.31 12.11
C ARG A 47 -7.92 6.30 10.99
N SER A 48 -8.87 7.17 10.67
CA SER A 48 -8.64 8.30 9.77
C SER A 48 -7.71 9.35 10.39
N GLY A 49 -7.06 10.15 9.54
CA GLY A 49 -6.16 11.20 9.96
C GLY A 49 -4.77 10.71 10.36
N VAL A 50 -3.95 11.62 10.83
CA VAL A 50 -2.60 11.33 11.29
C VAL A 50 -2.66 10.68 12.67
N GLN A 51 -1.98 9.56 12.80
CA GLN A 51 -1.78 8.86 14.07
C GLN A 51 -0.36 9.12 14.54
N VAL A 52 -0.22 9.74 15.69
CA VAL A 52 1.06 10.04 16.34
C VAL A 52 0.86 10.02 17.86
N ALA A 53 1.85 9.56 18.60
CA ALA A 53 1.77 9.52 20.06
C ALA A 53 1.86 10.92 20.67
N SER A 54 1.25 11.10 21.82
CA SER A 54 1.41 12.32 22.63
C SER A 54 2.88 12.45 23.07
N GLY A 55 3.38 13.69 23.12
CA GLY A 55 4.78 13.96 23.49
C GLY A 55 5.80 13.78 22.35
N ALA A 56 5.37 13.27 21.17
CA ALA A 56 6.25 13.23 20.01
C ALA A 56 6.52 14.65 19.47
N PRO A 57 7.68 14.89 18.84
CA PRO A 57 7.98 16.14 18.17
C PRO A 57 6.91 16.47 17.11
N ARG A 58 6.81 17.76 16.73
CA ARG A 58 5.92 18.17 15.65
C ARG A 58 6.31 17.47 14.35
N LEU A 59 5.33 16.84 13.70
CA LEU A 59 5.51 16.21 12.39
C LEU A 59 5.87 17.23 11.30
N PRO A 60 6.71 16.84 10.32
CA PRO A 60 6.95 17.66 9.14
C PRO A 60 5.65 17.83 8.33
N LYS A 61 5.63 18.84 7.44
CA LYS A 61 4.55 18.98 6.47
C LYS A 61 4.71 17.90 5.40
N LEU A 62 3.68 17.12 5.19
CA LEU A 62 3.63 16.00 4.25
C LEU A 62 2.43 16.15 3.32
N ALA A 63 2.59 15.70 2.10
CA ALA A 63 1.54 15.72 1.08
C ALA A 63 1.19 14.33 0.54
N ALA A 64 1.86 13.29 1.00
CA ALA A 64 1.65 11.91 0.59
C ALA A 64 0.24 11.42 0.93
N LYS A 65 -0.32 10.56 0.08
CA LYS A 65 -1.65 9.95 0.29
C LYS A 65 -1.66 8.90 1.40
N ALA A 66 -0.51 8.28 1.67
CA ALA A 66 -0.31 7.37 2.79
C ALA A 66 1.18 7.33 3.16
N TRP A 67 1.47 7.19 4.45
CA TRP A 67 2.83 7.03 4.95
C TRP A 67 2.85 6.36 6.33
N LEU A 68 4.01 5.77 6.66
CA LEU A 68 4.24 5.12 7.94
C LEU A 68 5.71 5.27 8.35
N VAL A 69 5.96 5.41 9.65
CA VAL A 69 7.29 5.39 10.28
C VAL A 69 7.29 4.30 11.34
N ALA A 70 8.24 3.38 11.27
CA ALA A 70 8.38 2.31 12.25
C ALA A 70 9.85 2.10 12.66
N ASP A 71 10.04 1.56 13.83
CA ASP A 71 11.30 1.01 14.30
C ASP A 71 11.42 -0.43 13.79
N HIS A 72 12.51 -0.75 13.10
CA HIS A 72 12.74 -2.07 12.52
C HIS A 72 12.94 -3.14 13.61
N ASP A 73 13.64 -2.79 14.69
CA ASP A 73 14.12 -3.77 15.66
C ASP A 73 13.02 -4.13 16.68
N SER A 74 12.26 -3.12 17.15
CA SER A 74 11.14 -3.35 18.06
C SER A 74 9.82 -3.66 17.36
N GLY A 75 9.68 -3.26 16.08
CA GLY A 75 8.42 -3.31 15.35
C GLY A 75 7.45 -2.18 15.70
N ASP A 76 7.83 -1.24 16.57
CA ASP A 76 6.96 -0.13 16.98
C ASP A 76 6.65 0.81 15.83
N VAL A 77 5.38 1.09 15.58
CA VAL A 77 4.94 2.14 14.65
C VAL A 77 4.87 3.46 15.40
N LEU A 78 5.74 4.40 15.02
CA LEU A 78 5.88 5.69 15.71
C LEU A 78 4.82 6.70 15.24
N ALA A 79 4.51 6.69 13.95
CA ALA A 79 3.44 7.51 13.37
C ALA A 79 2.99 6.95 12.03
N SER A 80 1.75 7.30 11.63
CA SER A 80 1.21 6.93 10.32
C SER A 80 0.11 7.89 9.86
N TYR A 81 -0.15 7.85 8.56
CA TYR A 81 -1.31 8.46 7.93
C TYR A 81 -1.87 7.49 6.91
N ALA A 82 -3.14 7.14 7.05
CA ALA A 82 -3.84 6.21 6.15
C ALA A 82 -3.03 4.91 5.92
N ALA A 83 -2.49 4.31 7.00
CA ALA A 83 -1.55 3.18 6.97
C ALA A 83 -2.04 2.01 6.11
N HIS A 84 -3.33 1.70 6.18
CA HIS A 84 -4.00 0.60 5.47
C HIS A 84 -4.73 1.02 4.19
N ARG A 85 -4.45 2.23 3.69
CA ARG A 85 -5.07 2.67 2.44
C ARG A 85 -4.51 1.89 1.27
N ALA A 86 -5.37 1.16 0.56
CA ALA A 86 -5.02 0.45 -0.66
C ALA A 86 -4.65 1.45 -1.78
N LEU A 87 -3.41 1.39 -2.25
CA LEU A 87 -2.86 2.22 -3.33
C LEU A 87 -1.99 1.34 -4.25
N PRO A 88 -1.82 1.70 -5.54
CA PRO A 88 -0.86 1.02 -6.39
C PRO A 88 0.56 1.14 -5.83
N PRO A 89 1.30 0.01 -5.67
CA PRO A 89 2.61 0.02 -5.03
C PRO A 89 3.75 0.46 -5.95
N ALA A 90 3.58 0.39 -7.27
CA ALA A 90 4.68 0.46 -8.22
C ALA A 90 5.79 -0.54 -7.87
N SER A 91 7.03 -0.23 -8.23
CA SER A 91 8.18 -1.12 -8.00
C SER A 91 8.57 -1.34 -6.54
N THR A 92 7.90 -0.71 -5.56
CA THR A 92 8.09 -1.08 -4.14
C THR A 92 7.57 -2.48 -3.85
N LEU A 93 6.65 -3.04 -4.68
CA LEU A 93 6.22 -4.44 -4.59
C LEU A 93 7.37 -5.44 -4.79
N LYS A 94 8.45 -5.03 -5.47
CA LYS A 94 9.64 -5.88 -5.65
C LYS A 94 10.32 -6.29 -4.34
N MET A 95 10.03 -5.62 -3.23
CA MET A 95 10.46 -6.07 -1.91
C MET A 95 9.82 -7.42 -1.54
N LEU A 96 8.51 -7.57 -1.78
CA LEU A 96 7.82 -8.83 -1.60
C LEU A 96 8.30 -9.91 -2.58
N PHE A 97 8.55 -9.53 -3.85
CA PHE A 97 9.15 -10.44 -4.83
C PHE A 97 10.49 -10.96 -4.34
N ALA A 98 11.37 -10.09 -3.85
CA ALA A 98 12.68 -10.47 -3.34
C ALA A 98 12.56 -11.34 -2.07
N ASP A 99 11.72 -10.96 -1.10
CA ASP A 99 11.49 -11.79 0.09
C ASP A 99 10.96 -13.19 -0.23
N THR A 100 10.23 -13.33 -1.35
CA THR A 100 9.67 -14.63 -1.80
C THR A 100 10.67 -15.48 -2.58
N VAL A 101 11.48 -14.88 -3.45
CA VAL A 101 12.26 -15.61 -4.47
C VAL A 101 13.75 -15.68 -4.14
N LEU A 102 14.31 -14.64 -3.52
CA LEU A 102 15.74 -14.53 -3.24
C LEU A 102 16.29 -15.74 -2.44
N PRO A 103 15.60 -16.27 -1.41
CA PRO A 103 16.10 -17.40 -0.64
C PRO A 103 16.22 -18.72 -1.41
N LYS A 104 15.66 -18.81 -2.63
CA LYS A 104 15.55 -20.06 -3.39
C LYS A 104 16.75 -20.37 -4.28
N PHE A 105 17.54 -19.38 -4.59
CA PHE A 105 18.65 -19.51 -5.52
C PHE A 105 19.94 -19.00 -4.91
N GLY A 106 21.00 -19.81 -5.00
CA GLY A 106 22.32 -19.35 -4.58
C GLY A 106 22.81 -18.21 -5.48
N ARG A 107 23.38 -17.16 -4.89
CA ARG A 107 23.84 -15.95 -5.59
C ARG A 107 24.82 -16.21 -6.74
N ALA A 108 25.65 -17.26 -6.62
CA ALA A 108 26.63 -17.67 -7.66
C ALA A 108 26.02 -18.56 -8.75
N SER A 109 24.77 -19.00 -8.60
CA SER A 109 24.11 -19.81 -9.64
C SER A 109 24.01 -19.01 -10.94
N VAL A 110 24.21 -19.68 -12.07
CA VAL A 110 24.21 -19.06 -13.40
C VAL A 110 22.99 -19.51 -14.19
N HIS A 111 22.30 -18.56 -14.80
CA HIS A 111 21.21 -18.83 -15.74
C HIS A 111 21.53 -18.25 -17.12
N ARG A 112 21.40 -19.06 -18.19
CA ARG A 112 21.48 -18.57 -19.57
C ARG A 112 20.10 -18.12 -20.02
N VAL A 113 19.92 -16.83 -20.15
CA VAL A 113 18.64 -16.22 -20.50
C VAL A 113 18.18 -16.62 -21.90
N THR A 114 16.93 -17.02 -22.01
CA THR A 114 16.24 -17.33 -23.26
C THR A 114 15.27 -16.20 -23.64
N ALA A 115 14.79 -16.20 -24.88
CA ALA A 115 13.74 -15.27 -25.30
C ALA A 115 12.42 -15.50 -24.53
N ALA A 116 12.17 -16.74 -24.10
CA ALA A 116 10.98 -17.08 -23.29
C ALA A 116 11.02 -16.44 -21.90
N ASP A 117 12.21 -16.32 -21.27
CA ASP A 117 12.38 -15.67 -19.98
C ASP A 117 12.02 -14.17 -20.00
N LEU A 118 12.13 -13.54 -21.16
CA LEU A 118 11.84 -12.12 -21.40
C LEU A 118 10.43 -11.87 -21.96
N ALA A 119 9.64 -12.92 -22.12
CA ALA A 119 8.29 -12.78 -22.66
C ALA A 119 7.35 -12.08 -21.68
N GLY A 120 6.42 -11.26 -22.21
CA GLY A 120 5.38 -10.62 -21.40
C GLY A 120 5.83 -9.44 -20.55
N ILE A 121 7.06 -8.94 -20.71
CA ILE A 121 7.53 -7.73 -20.03
C ILE A 121 6.68 -6.54 -20.50
N PRO A 122 6.06 -5.77 -19.57
CA PRO A 122 5.19 -4.67 -19.93
C PRO A 122 5.95 -3.57 -20.70
N TYR A 123 5.37 -3.11 -21.79
CA TYR A 123 5.92 -1.97 -22.57
C TYR A 123 6.02 -0.71 -21.69
N GLY A 124 7.12 0.02 -21.81
CA GLY A 124 7.36 1.25 -21.04
C GLY A 124 7.77 1.01 -19.58
N SER A 125 7.94 -0.25 -19.16
CA SER A 125 8.45 -0.58 -17.82
C SER A 125 9.98 -0.41 -17.75
N SER A 126 10.52 -0.31 -16.53
CA SER A 126 11.97 -0.17 -16.30
C SER A 126 12.71 -1.46 -16.69
N LEU A 127 13.81 -1.31 -17.41
CA LEU A 127 14.69 -2.42 -17.79
C LEU A 127 16.12 -2.15 -17.28
N VAL A 128 16.86 -3.20 -16.94
CA VAL A 128 18.31 -3.12 -16.69
C VAL A 128 19.12 -3.43 -17.96
N GLY A 129 18.54 -4.15 -18.91
CA GLY A 129 19.19 -4.51 -20.18
C GLY A 129 19.61 -5.98 -20.25
N VAL A 130 18.82 -6.88 -19.62
CA VAL A 130 19.03 -8.34 -19.76
C VAL A 130 18.84 -8.78 -21.22
N GLN A 131 19.75 -9.59 -21.75
CA GLN A 131 19.77 -10.04 -23.13
C GLN A 131 19.60 -11.55 -23.25
N ALA A 132 18.73 -11.99 -24.15
CA ALA A 132 18.63 -13.39 -24.52
C ALA A 132 19.97 -13.92 -25.10
N GLY A 133 20.32 -15.15 -24.75
CA GLY A 133 21.58 -15.77 -25.13
C GLY A 133 22.77 -15.45 -24.22
N THR A 134 22.62 -14.48 -23.31
CA THR A 134 23.64 -14.12 -22.31
C THR A 134 23.43 -14.89 -21.00
N SER A 135 24.49 -15.25 -20.34
CA SER A 135 24.46 -15.87 -19.00
C SER A 135 24.67 -14.82 -17.92
N TYR A 136 23.85 -14.88 -16.89
CA TYR A 136 23.92 -14.01 -15.71
C TYR A 136 23.98 -14.85 -14.45
N THR A 137 24.74 -14.40 -13.46
CA THR A 137 24.59 -14.93 -12.10
C THR A 137 23.28 -14.42 -11.48
N VAL A 138 22.77 -15.19 -10.53
CA VAL A 138 21.60 -14.75 -9.73
C VAL A 138 21.87 -13.42 -9.04
N GLU A 139 23.08 -13.21 -8.54
CA GLU A 139 23.51 -11.92 -7.96
C GLU A 139 23.35 -10.76 -8.94
N GLN A 140 23.83 -10.92 -10.19
CA GLN A 140 23.70 -9.89 -11.23
C GLN A 140 22.23 -9.56 -11.53
N LEU A 141 21.37 -10.59 -11.62
CA LEU A 141 19.94 -10.38 -11.81
C LEU A 141 19.32 -9.59 -10.65
N TRP A 142 19.65 -9.92 -9.39
CA TRP A 142 19.18 -9.16 -8.22
C TRP A 142 19.72 -7.74 -8.19
N GLN A 143 20.98 -7.51 -8.57
CA GLN A 143 21.51 -6.14 -8.76
C GLN A 143 20.67 -5.38 -9.82
N GLY A 144 20.29 -6.03 -10.91
CA GLY A 144 19.36 -5.44 -11.89
C GLY A 144 18.00 -5.07 -11.31
N VAL A 145 17.43 -5.92 -10.44
CA VAL A 145 16.15 -5.67 -9.76
C VAL A 145 16.25 -4.49 -8.78
N PHE A 146 17.28 -4.46 -7.92
CA PHE A 146 17.37 -3.46 -6.87
C PHE A 146 17.88 -2.11 -7.40
N LEU A 147 18.94 -2.09 -8.22
CA LEU A 147 19.58 -0.86 -8.65
C LEU A 147 18.77 -0.17 -9.77
N ARG A 148 18.33 -0.93 -10.77
CA ARG A 148 17.64 -0.39 -11.95
C ARG A 148 16.14 -0.61 -11.96
N SER A 149 15.63 -1.30 -10.94
CA SER A 149 14.22 -1.71 -10.93
C SER A 149 13.82 -2.55 -12.16
N GLY A 150 14.77 -3.30 -12.75
CA GLY A 150 14.66 -4.01 -14.02
C GLY A 150 13.57 -5.07 -14.02
N ASN A 151 12.50 -4.87 -14.80
CA ASN A 151 11.44 -5.84 -14.97
C ASN A 151 11.91 -7.05 -15.79
N ASP A 152 12.87 -6.84 -16.69
CA ASP A 152 13.57 -7.93 -17.39
C ASP A 152 14.26 -8.90 -16.43
N ALA A 153 15.00 -8.40 -15.45
CA ALA A 153 15.61 -9.22 -14.41
C ALA A 153 14.57 -9.91 -13.52
N VAL A 154 13.46 -9.23 -13.19
CA VAL A 154 12.32 -9.84 -12.46
C VAL A 154 11.73 -11.00 -13.26
N HIS A 155 11.50 -10.83 -14.57
CA HIS A 155 10.93 -11.88 -15.43
C HIS A 155 11.84 -13.11 -15.52
N VAL A 156 13.15 -12.92 -15.67
CA VAL A 156 14.10 -14.03 -15.66
C VAL A 156 14.07 -14.79 -14.33
N LEU A 157 14.14 -14.09 -13.20
CA LEU A 157 14.08 -14.73 -11.88
C LEU A 157 12.72 -15.40 -11.63
N ALA A 158 11.62 -14.82 -12.12
CA ALA A 158 10.30 -15.44 -12.07
C ALA A 158 10.22 -16.70 -12.96
N SER A 159 10.83 -16.67 -14.15
CA SER A 159 10.93 -17.83 -15.03
C SER A 159 11.68 -18.98 -14.35
N MET A 160 12.82 -18.70 -13.74
CA MET A 160 13.58 -19.66 -12.93
C MET A 160 12.76 -20.22 -11.76
N ASN A 161 11.84 -19.44 -11.20
CA ASN A 161 10.96 -19.82 -10.09
C ASN A 161 9.68 -20.56 -10.53
N GLY A 162 9.62 -21.05 -11.77
CA GLY A 162 8.45 -21.77 -12.31
C GLY A 162 7.44 -20.87 -13.05
N GLY A 163 7.87 -19.66 -13.44
CA GLY A 163 7.09 -18.72 -14.24
C GLY A 163 6.37 -17.65 -13.42
N VAL A 164 5.88 -16.62 -14.12
CA VAL A 164 5.22 -15.45 -13.52
C VAL A 164 4.00 -15.86 -12.68
N GLY A 165 3.15 -16.76 -13.20
CA GLY A 165 1.93 -17.19 -12.49
C GLY A 165 2.24 -17.91 -11.16
N GLU A 166 3.25 -18.80 -11.14
CA GLU A 166 3.70 -19.45 -9.91
C GLU A 166 4.26 -18.44 -8.92
N THR A 167 5.10 -17.53 -9.41
CA THR A 167 5.71 -16.50 -8.59
C THR A 167 4.65 -15.59 -7.94
N VAL A 168 3.63 -15.17 -8.68
CA VAL A 168 2.51 -14.37 -8.15
C VAL A 168 1.75 -15.12 -7.04
N ARG A 169 1.47 -16.43 -7.24
CA ARG A 169 0.83 -17.25 -6.19
C ARG A 169 1.66 -17.31 -4.91
N GLN A 170 2.98 -17.50 -5.05
CA GLN A 170 3.90 -17.56 -3.92
C GLN A 170 4.04 -16.20 -3.22
N MET A 171 4.12 -15.10 -3.96
CA MET A 171 4.12 -13.75 -3.41
C MET A 171 2.83 -13.47 -2.63
N GLN A 172 1.66 -13.86 -3.16
CA GLN A 172 0.39 -13.68 -2.44
C GLN A 172 0.34 -14.55 -1.17
N ALA A 173 0.85 -15.77 -1.22
CA ALA A 173 0.97 -16.64 -0.04
C ALA A 173 1.92 -16.02 1.01
N ARG A 174 3.05 -15.44 0.58
CA ARG A 174 3.99 -14.77 1.46
C ARG A 174 3.40 -13.49 2.05
N ALA A 175 2.68 -12.68 1.26
CA ALA A 175 1.95 -11.51 1.78
C ALA A 175 0.97 -11.93 2.89
N LYS A 176 0.22 -13.02 2.70
CA LYS A 176 -0.68 -13.58 3.71
C LYS A 176 0.07 -14.02 4.97
N ASP A 177 1.21 -14.69 4.83
CA ASP A 177 2.05 -15.11 5.96
C ASP A 177 2.55 -13.91 6.76
N LEU A 178 2.96 -12.84 6.08
CA LEU A 178 3.35 -11.55 6.67
C LEU A 178 2.17 -10.77 7.26
N GLN A 179 0.93 -11.24 7.11
CA GLN A 179 -0.30 -10.56 7.49
C GLN A 179 -0.52 -9.23 6.74
N ALA A 180 0.06 -9.09 5.56
CA ALA A 180 -0.09 -7.96 4.65
C ALA A 180 -1.43 -8.06 3.90
N ASN A 181 -2.52 -7.76 4.60
CA ASN A 181 -3.87 -8.04 4.16
C ASN A 181 -4.44 -7.01 3.17
N ASP A 182 -3.77 -5.87 3.00
CA ASP A 182 -4.14 -4.85 2.01
C ASP A 182 -3.50 -5.10 0.64
N THR A 183 -2.67 -6.16 0.53
CA THR A 183 -1.91 -6.44 -0.69
C THR A 183 -2.60 -7.47 -1.55
N HIS A 184 -2.84 -7.10 -2.82
CA HIS A 184 -3.24 -8.00 -3.88
C HIS A 184 -2.21 -7.98 -5.00
N VAL A 185 -1.59 -9.14 -5.27
CA VAL A 185 -0.51 -9.30 -6.23
C VAL A 185 -1.07 -9.76 -7.57
N VAL A 186 -0.81 -9.02 -8.64
CA VAL A 186 -1.19 -9.38 -10.02
C VAL A 186 0.05 -9.64 -10.89
N SER A 187 1.13 -8.89 -10.66
CA SER A 187 2.43 -9.11 -11.32
C SER A 187 3.56 -9.08 -10.29
N PRO A 188 4.72 -9.73 -10.57
CA PRO A 188 5.83 -9.78 -9.62
C PRO A 188 6.62 -8.47 -9.55
N ASP A 189 6.47 -7.60 -10.55
CA ASP A 189 7.31 -6.43 -10.77
C ASP A 189 6.70 -5.11 -10.23
N GLY A 190 5.41 -5.10 -9.89
CA GLY A 190 4.69 -3.95 -9.39
C GLY A 190 4.22 -2.97 -10.47
N PHE A 191 4.31 -3.33 -11.77
CA PHE A 191 3.77 -2.51 -12.83
C PHE A 191 2.24 -2.36 -12.73
N ASP A 192 1.66 -1.35 -13.40
CA ASP A 192 0.23 -1.07 -13.32
C ASP A 192 -0.61 -2.22 -13.88
N HIS A 193 -1.38 -2.85 -13.02
CA HIS A 193 -2.38 -3.85 -13.36
C HIS A 193 -3.67 -3.57 -12.60
N LYS A 194 -4.80 -3.87 -13.25
CA LYS A 194 -6.11 -3.76 -12.58
C LYS A 194 -6.13 -4.64 -11.34
N GLY A 195 -6.40 -4.03 -10.18
CA GLY A 195 -6.50 -4.73 -8.90
C GLY A 195 -5.17 -4.90 -8.16
N GLN A 196 -4.01 -4.56 -8.75
CA GLN A 196 -2.74 -4.60 -8.03
C GLN A 196 -2.65 -3.44 -7.05
N VAL A 197 -2.66 -3.76 -5.76
CA VAL A 197 -2.65 -2.78 -4.67
C VAL A 197 -1.79 -3.27 -3.51
N SER A 198 -1.38 -2.34 -2.67
CA SER A 198 -0.75 -2.56 -1.38
C SER A 198 -1.03 -1.36 -0.47
N SER A 199 -0.48 -1.32 0.74
CA SER A 199 -0.60 -0.19 1.66
C SER A 199 0.76 0.22 2.21
N ALA A 200 0.83 1.40 2.85
CA ALA A 200 2.06 1.82 3.52
C ALA A 200 2.47 0.85 4.63
N TYR A 201 1.50 0.28 5.32
CA TYR A 201 1.73 -0.73 6.35
C TYR A 201 2.33 -2.01 5.76
N ASP A 202 1.71 -2.56 4.72
CA ASP A 202 2.15 -3.81 4.09
C ASP A 202 3.53 -3.67 3.44
N LEU A 203 3.78 -2.56 2.74
CA LEU A 203 5.10 -2.29 2.15
C LEU A 203 6.19 -2.17 3.23
N THR A 204 5.84 -1.66 4.42
CA THR A 204 6.78 -1.61 5.56
C THR A 204 7.03 -3.02 6.12
N LEU A 205 6.01 -3.90 6.17
CA LEU A 205 6.21 -5.32 6.52
C LEU A 205 7.15 -6.03 5.56
N PHE A 206 7.03 -5.78 4.24
CA PHE A 206 7.93 -6.38 3.23
C PHE A 206 9.37 -5.92 3.40
N ALA A 207 9.58 -4.63 3.69
CA ALA A 207 10.92 -4.11 3.99
C ALA A 207 11.48 -4.70 5.28
N CYS A 208 10.66 -4.79 6.34
CA CYS A 208 11.06 -5.36 7.62
C CYS A 208 11.48 -6.83 7.49
N ALA A 209 10.70 -7.64 6.75
CA ALA A 209 11.02 -9.03 6.50
C ALA A 209 12.27 -9.19 5.61
N GLY A 210 12.33 -8.45 4.49
CA GLY A 210 13.44 -8.52 3.55
C GLY A 210 14.77 -8.14 4.19
N LEU A 211 14.81 -7.12 5.04
CA LEU A 211 16.03 -6.67 5.72
C LEU A 211 16.58 -7.66 6.74
N LYS A 212 15.87 -8.72 7.10
CA LYS A 212 16.41 -9.84 7.88
C LYS A 212 17.39 -10.69 7.05
N ASN A 213 17.31 -10.65 5.71
CA ASN A 213 18.18 -11.35 4.79
C ASN A 213 19.40 -10.49 4.40
N ASP A 214 20.61 -11.03 4.57
CA ASP A 214 21.85 -10.30 4.32
C ASP A 214 22.05 -9.92 2.85
N ASP A 215 21.69 -10.79 1.92
CA ASP A 215 21.77 -10.53 0.49
C ASP A 215 20.78 -9.42 0.07
N PHE A 216 19.56 -9.45 0.60
CA PHE A 216 18.58 -8.38 0.38
C PHE A 216 19.14 -7.04 0.86
N ARG A 217 19.69 -6.96 2.09
CA ARG A 217 20.32 -5.75 2.61
C ARG A 217 21.49 -5.29 1.75
N GLY A 218 22.33 -6.24 1.31
CA GLY A 218 23.47 -5.96 0.44
C GLY A 218 23.04 -5.32 -0.88
N TYR A 219 22.03 -5.89 -1.54
CA TYR A 219 21.53 -5.36 -2.82
C TYR A 219 20.87 -3.98 -2.65
N CYS A 220 20.07 -3.77 -1.58
CA CYS A 220 19.48 -2.46 -1.29
C CYS A 220 20.53 -1.37 -1.13
N ALA A 221 21.63 -1.65 -0.43
CA ALA A 221 22.67 -0.69 -0.09
C ALA A 221 23.70 -0.48 -1.22
N THR A 222 23.68 -1.30 -2.26
CA THR A 222 24.61 -1.21 -3.39
C THR A 222 24.31 0.03 -4.22
N LYS A 223 25.32 0.92 -4.38
CA LYS A 223 25.19 2.15 -5.17
C LYS A 223 25.40 1.93 -6.66
N THR A 224 26.42 1.16 -7.00
CA THR A 224 26.80 0.84 -8.40
C THR A 224 27.25 -0.61 -8.50
N ALA A 225 27.08 -1.20 -9.67
CA ALA A 225 27.58 -2.55 -9.98
C ALA A 225 27.89 -2.66 -11.47
N ASP A 226 28.78 -3.56 -11.87
CA ASP A 226 29.03 -3.88 -13.25
C ASP A 226 28.01 -4.93 -13.70
N PHE A 227 27.34 -4.67 -14.84
CA PHE A 227 26.29 -5.51 -15.37
C PHE A 227 26.68 -6.03 -16.77
N PRO A 228 26.50 -7.34 -17.05
CA PRO A 228 26.89 -7.92 -18.34
C PRO A 228 26.16 -7.31 -19.53
N ALA A 229 26.91 -6.99 -20.59
CA ALA A 229 26.41 -6.46 -21.87
C ALA A 229 26.54 -7.48 -23.01
N GLY A 230 26.73 -8.74 -22.70
CA GLY A 230 26.99 -9.82 -23.65
C GLY A 230 28.48 -10.03 -23.92
N GLY A 231 28.86 -11.29 -24.15
CA GLY A 231 30.27 -11.69 -24.26
C GLY A 231 31.04 -11.36 -22.98
N THR A 232 32.20 -10.70 -23.12
CA THR A 232 33.03 -10.25 -21.99
C THR A 232 32.80 -8.79 -21.60
N LYS A 233 31.82 -8.11 -22.25
CA LYS A 233 31.55 -6.69 -22.02
C LYS A 233 30.65 -6.50 -20.81
N THR A 234 30.90 -5.43 -20.07
CA THR A 234 30.05 -4.94 -18.96
C THR A 234 29.77 -3.45 -19.12
N PHE A 235 28.74 -2.98 -18.44
CA PHE A 235 28.48 -1.56 -18.23
C PHE A 235 28.09 -1.33 -16.78
N GLN A 236 28.38 -0.15 -16.26
CA GLN A 236 28.03 0.16 -14.88
C GLN A 236 26.56 0.54 -14.78
N ILE A 237 25.85 -0.07 -13.83
CA ILE A 237 24.51 0.31 -13.40
C ILE A 237 24.57 1.06 -12.09
N GLN A 238 23.71 2.06 -11.90
CA GLN A 238 23.62 2.84 -10.68
C GLN A 238 22.23 2.71 -10.06
N ASN A 239 22.20 2.64 -8.73
CA ASN A 239 20.95 2.59 -7.99
C ASN A 239 20.12 3.86 -8.20
N THR A 240 18.84 3.67 -8.47
CA THR A 240 17.87 4.76 -8.68
C THR A 240 17.33 5.36 -7.38
N ASP A 241 17.71 4.80 -6.22
CA ASP A 241 17.44 5.41 -4.91
C ASP A 241 18.28 6.68 -4.74
N ARG A 242 17.64 7.83 -4.83
CA ARG A 242 18.29 9.13 -4.79
C ARG A 242 18.81 9.51 -3.40
N LEU A 243 18.14 9.05 -2.33
CA LEU A 243 18.65 9.27 -0.98
C LEU A 243 19.91 8.45 -0.69
N LEU A 244 20.12 7.33 -1.40
CA LEU A 244 21.33 6.54 -1.33
C LEU A 244 22.46 7.13 -2.19
N THR A 245 22.14 7.57 -3.41
CA THR A 245 23.14 7.98 -4.41
C THR A 245 23.43 9.47 -4.41
N GLY A 246 22.54 10.30 -3.89
CA GLY A 246 22.69 11.76 -3.90
C GLY A 246 22.30 12.43 -5.22
N GLN A 247 21.62 11.72 -6.14
CA GLN A 247 21.21 12.30 -7.42
C GLN A 247 19.99 13.22 -7.30
N GLY A 248 20.19 14.52 -7.48
CA GLY A 248 19.16 15.56 -7.44
C GLY A 248 18.61 15.87 -6.04
N VAL A 249 18.94 15.07 -5.04
CA VAL A 249 18.69 15.31 -3.61
C VAL A 249 19.94 14.97 -2.82
N ALA A 250 20.12 15.57 -1.66
CA ALA A 250 21.24 15.21 -0.78
C ALA A 250 21.12 13.73 -0.35
N SER A 251 22.24 13.01 -0.36
CA SER A 251 22.28 11.65 0.18
C SER A 251 21.95 11.68 1.67
N TYR A 252 21.16 10.70 2.12
CA TYR A 252 20.72 10.63 3.51
C TYR A 252 21.71 9.80 4.35
N ARG A 253 22.24 10.41 5.42
CA ARG A 253 23.23 9.74 6.28
C ARG A 253 22.63 8.52 6.97
N GLY A 254 23.29 7.37 6.80
CA GLY A 254 22.87 6.09 7.39
C GLY A 254 21.81 5.34 6.58
N LEU A 255 21.43 5.83 5.38
CA LEU A 255 20.48 5.10 4.52
C LEU A 255 21.11 3.78 4.06
N ILE A 256 20.31 2.72 4.15
CA ILE A 256 20.62 1.36 3.69
C ILE A 256 19.70 0.89 2.53
N GLY A 257 18.92 1.77 1.98
CA GLY A 257 17.94 1.52 0.91
C GLY A 257 16.54 1.86 1.41
N VAL A 258 15.46 1.26 0.89
CA VAL A 258 15.26 -0.09 0.37
C VAL A 258 14.86 -0.09 -1.11
N LYS A 259 13.68 0.49 -1.45
CA LYS A 259 13.16 0.45 -2.82
C LYS A 259 12.31 1.67 -3.15
N ASN A 260 12.56 2.24 -4.31
CA ASN A 260 11.74 3.27 -4.95
C ASN A 260 10.84 2.69 -6.04
N GLY A 261 9.74 3.38 -6.35
CA GLY A 261 8.84 3.02 -7.42
C GLY A 261 8.19 4.23 -8.06
N TYR A 262 7.83 4.08 -9.34
CA TYR A 262 7.02 5.04 -10.07
C TYR A 262 6.25 4.33 -11.19
N THR A 263 4.97 4.62 -11.27
CA THR A 263 4.12 4.34 -12.44
C THR A 263 3.14 5.51 -12.60
N SER A 264 2.47 5.59 -13.74
CA SER A 264 1.49 6.66 -13.97
C SER A 264 0.31 6.62 -13.00
N HIS A 265 -0.11 5.44 -12.55
CA HIS A 265 -1.21 5.28 -11.60
C HIS A 265 -0.76 5.42 -10.13
N ALA A 266 0.39 4.87 -9.79
CA ALA A 266 0.92 4.95 -8.43
C ALA A 266 1.45 6.34 -8.07
N GLY A 267 1.94 7.11 -9.06
CA GLY A 267 2.85 8.21 -8.76
C GLY A 267 4.15 7.67 -8.15
N ASN A 268 4.87 8.50 -7.43
CA ASN A 268 6.08 8.07 -6.73
C ASN A 268 5.74 7.30 -5.46
N THR A 269 6.49 6.22 -5.19
CA THR A 269 6.46 5.44 -3.96
C THR A 269 7.88 5.20 -3.48
N PHE A 270 8.09 5.16 -2.19
CA PHE A 270 9.39 4.86 -1.62
C PHE A 270 9.27 4.18 -0.26
N THR A 271 10.02 3.13 -0.06
CA THR A 271 10.27 2.57 1.27
C THR A 271 11.76 2.71 1.55
N GLY A 272 12.10 3.50 2.57
CA GLY A 272 13.46 3.78 3.00
C GLY A 272 13.75 3.15 4.35
N ALA A 273 15.00 2.73 4.55
CA ALA A 273 15.53 2.29 5.83
C ALA A 273 16.83 3.03 6.13
N ALA A 274 16.98 3.52 7.36
CA ALA A 274 18.20 4.17 7.78
C ALA A 274 18.61 3.77 9.19
N THR A 275 19.91 3.62 9.42
CA THR A 275 20.49 3.27 10.73
C THR A 275 21.30 4.44 11.29
N ARG A 276 20.99 4.82 12.53
CA ARG A 276 21.74 5.81 13.31
C ARG A 276 21.83 5.36 14.78
N GLY A 277 23.02 5.39 15.36
CA GLY A 277 23.20 5.06 16.77
C GLY A 277 22.72 3.66 17.16
N GLY A 278 22.86 2.67 16.28
CA GLY A 278 22.41 1.30 16.51
C GLY A 278 20.91 1.05 16.32
N ARG A 279 20.11 2.08 15.98
CA ARG A 279 18.67 1.98 15.71
C ARG A 279 18.40 2.06 14.22
N THR A 280 17.57 1.20 13.71
CA THR A 280 17.11 1.21 12.31
C THR A 280 15.64 1.62 12.23
N LEU A 281 15.36 2.67 11.44
CA LEU A 281 14.00 3.11 11.15
C LEU A 281 13.60 2.77 9.73
N LEU A 282 12.32 2.42 9.57
CA LEU A 282 11.64 2.21 8.30
C LEU A 282 10.66 3.35 8.05
N VAL A 283 10.65 3.86 6.82
CA VAL A 283 9.67 4.86 6.37
C VAL A 283 9.13 4.44 5.02
N THR A 284 7.82 4.34 4.92
CA THR A 284 7.13 4.17 3.63
C THR A 284 6.33 5.43 3.31
N VAL A 285 6.48 5.95 2.08
CA VAL A 285 5.76 7.11 1.54
C VAL A 285 5.13 6.71 0.21
N MET A 286 3.83 6.92 0.06
CA MET A 286 3.08 6.57 -1.14
C MET A 286 2.36 7.79 -1.71
N HIS A 287 2.60 8.05 -3.00
CA HIS A 287 1.91 9.06 -3.80
C HIS A 287 1.93 10.46 -3.15
N PRO A 288 3.09 11.10 -3.01
CA PRO A 288 3.17 12.51 -2.61
C PRO A 288 2.50 13.40 -3.67
N ALA A 289 2.00 14.57 -3.26
CA ALA A 289 1.12 15.39 -4.09
C ALA A 289 1.78 15.99 -5.33
N SER A 290 3.11 16.20 -5.37
CA SER A 290 3.79 16.80 -6.52
C SER A 290 5.30 16.58 -6.52
N GLY A 291 5.84 16.48 -7.75
CA GLY A 291 7.28 16.47 -8.01
C GLY A 291 7.96 15.13 -7.75
N TYR A 292 8.89 14.80 -8.63
CA TYR A 292 9.64 13.54 -8.57
C TYR A 292 10.50 13.41 -7.29
N GLU A 293 10.94 14.53 -6.72
CA GLU A 293 11.79 14.55 -5.53
C GLU A 293 10.99 14.56 -4.21
N ALA A 294 9.68 14.83 -4.27
CA ALA A 294 8.84 14.98 -3.09
C ALA A 294 8.89 13.72 -2.21
N VAL A 295 8.83 12.52 -2.82
CA VAL A 295 8.89 11.25 -2.09
C VAL A 295 10.17 11.11 -1.27
N TYR A 296 11.29 11.56 -1.80
CA TYR A 296 12.60 11.50 -1.12
C TYR A 296 12.71 12.54 0.00
N ARG A 297 12.23 13.77 -0.25
CA ARG A 297 12.22 14.84 0.78
C ARG A 297 11.29 14.48 1.94
N GLU A 298 10.10 13.96 1.66
CA GLU A 298 9.16 13.53 2.70
C GLU A 298 9.72 12.35 3.49
N THR A 299 10.37 11.38 2.83
CA THR A 299 11.02 10.26 3.52
C THR A 299 12.16 10.73 4.42
N ALA A 300 13.04 11.61 3.92
CA ALA A 300 14.14 12.16 4.72
C ALA A 300 13.62 12.91 5.97
N ALA A 301 12.59 13.75 5.80
CA ALA A 301 11.94 14.47 6.88
C ALA A 301 11.28 13.54 7.91
N LEU A 302 10.64 12.45 7.46
CA LEU A 302 10.05 11.45 8.34
C LEU A 302 11.11 10.61 9.07
N LEU A 303 12.23 10.28 8.43
CA LEU A 303 13.36 9.63 9.09
C LEU A 303 13.98 10.52 10.18
N ASP A 304 14.22 11.81 9.89
CA ASP A 304 14.74 12.76 10.89
C ASP A 304 13.77 12.92 12.06
N TRP A 305 12.48 13.05 11.76
CA TRP A 305 11.44 13.09 12.78
C TRP A 305 11.41 11.80 13.62
N GLY A 306 11.46 10.64 12.95
CA GLY A 306 11.46 9.33 13.60
C GLY A 306 12.62 9.13 14.57
N PHE A 307 13.84 9.51 14.18
CA PHE A 307 15.02 9.46 15.07
C PHE A 307 14.87 10.41 16.26
N ALA A 308 14.19 11.54 16.10
CA ALA A 308 13.93 12.47 17.20
C ALA A 308 12.81 11.98 18.13
N ALA A 309 11.84 11.24 17.62
CA ALA A 309 10.67 10.73 18.35
C ALA A 309 10.93 9.38 19.08
N ALA A 310 11.78 8.54 18.49
CA ALA A 310 12.02 7.18 18.96
C ALA A 310 12.48 7.14 20.44
N GLY A 311 11.83 6.27 21.22
CA GLY A 311 12.08 6.11 22.67
C GLY A 311 11.51 7.22 23.54
N LYS A 312 10.79 8.22 22.99
CA LYS A 312 10.19 9.33 23.73
C LYS A 312 8.66 9.31 23.78
N ALA A 313 8.05 8.52 22.93
CA ALA A 313 6.60 8.48 22.79
C ALA A 313 6.12 7.02 22.67
N ASP A 314 4.91 6.74 23.18
CA ASP A 314 4.29 5.42 23.03
C ASP A 314 3.97 5.14 21.56
N PRO A 315 4.14 3.89 21.07
CA PRO A 315 3.83 3.56 19.70
C PRO A 315 2.33 3.68 19.40
N VAL A 316 1.99 4.00 18.14
CA VAL A 316 0.61 4.05 17.67
C VAL A 316 0.10 2.69 17.18
N GLY A 317 0.98 1.72 17.06
CA GLY A 317 0.74 0.36 16.62
C GLY A 317 2.04 -0.42 16.55
N THR A 318 2.00 -1.60 15.95
CA THR A 318 3.17 -2.48 15.79
C THR A 318 3.19 -3.11 14.41
N LEU A 319 4.37 -3.40 13.89
CA LEU A 319 4.55 -4.32 12.77
C LEU A 319 4.36 -5.74 13.29
N VAL A 320 3.41 -6.47 12.74
CA VAL A 320 3.09 -7.82 13.22
C VAL A 320 4.15 -8.83 12.78
N THR A 321 4.34 -9.85 13.62
CA THR A 321 5.22 -10.99 13.32
C THR A 321 4.53 -11.91 12.27
N PRO A 322 5.27 -12.45 11.28
CA PRO A 322 4.75 -13.43 10.34
C PRO A 322 4.03 -14.59 11.03
N LEU A 323 2.96 -15.10 10.42
CA LEU A 323 2.20 -16.23 10.97
C LEU A 323 3.09 -17.47 11.17
N SER A 324 4.02 -17.69 10.24
CA SER A 324 4.99 -18.80 10.31
C SER A 324 5.98 -18.69 11.48
N GLU A 325 6.22 -17.49 11.99
CA GLU A 325 7.13 -17.23 13.11
C GLU A 325 6.40 -17.19 14.47
N GLN A 326 5.04 -17.25 14.48
CA GLN A 326 4.27 -17.24 15.71
C GLN A 326 4.32 -18.59 16.42
N PRO A 327 4.34 -18.65 17.76
CA PRO A 327 4.28 -19.89 18.51
C PRO A 327 3.03 -20.70 18.12
N LYS A 328 3.21 -21.97 17.74
CA LYS A 328 2.08 -22.87 17.46
C LYS A 328 1.22 -23.00 18.74
N GLY A 329 0.02 -22.44 18.73
CA GLY A 329 -0.90 -22.48 19.89
C GLY A 329 -1.26 -21.12 20.51
N ALA A 330 -0.67 -20.02 20.06
CA ALA A 330 -1.12 -18.69 20.43
C ALA A 330 -2.44 -18.36 19.71
N ALA A 331 -3.57 -18.82 20.24
CA ALA A 331 -4.85 -18.22 19.93
C ALA A 331 -4.74 -16.72 20.21
N ALA A 332 -5.21 -15.88 19.27
CA ALA A 332 -5.12 -14.44 19.32
C ALA A 332 -5.27 -13.89 20.76
N ALA A 333 -4.19 -13.39 21.32
CA ALA A 333 -4.24 -12.76 22.64
C ALA A 333 -5.20 -11.58 22.55
N LYS A 334 -6.32 -11.66 23.30
CA LYS A 334 -7.23 -10.52 23.47
C LYS A 334 -6.40 -9.32 23.95
N PRO A 335 -6.65 -8.12 23.44
CA PRO A 335 -5.99 -6.92 23.93
C PRO A 335 -6.16 -6.85 25.45
N ARG A 336 -5.07 -6.73 26.16
CA ARG A 336 -5.07 -6.49 27.61
C ARG A 336 -5.77 -5.15 27.81
N ALA A 337 -7.01 -5.17 28.35
CA ALA A 337 -7.69 -3.99 28.82
C ALA A 337 -6.80 -3.37 29.89
N GLY A 338 -6.36 -2.15 29.66
CA GLY A 338 -5.57 -1.37 30.59
C GLY A 338 -6.30 -1.33 31.96
N ALA A 339 -5.57 -1.59 33.00
CA ALA A 339 -6.04 -1.51 34.37
C ALA A 339 -6.56 -0.09 34.62
N ALA A 340 -7.90 0.06 34.68
CA ALA A 340 -8.53 1.26 35.20
C ALA A 340 -8.39 1.23 36.70
N GLY A 341 -7.69 2.21 37.25
CA GLY A 341 -7.54 2.44 38.67
C GLY A 341 -8.89 2.63 39.33
N ALA A 342 -9.10 1.93 40.43
CA ALA A 342 -10.21 2.11 41.36
C ALA A 342 -10.10 3.51 42.00
N GLY A 343 -11.16 4.31 41.91
CA GLY A 343 -11.26 5.62 42.54
C GLY A 343 -12.72 6.03 42.74
N ALA A 344 -13.21 5.85 43.98
CA ALA A 344 -14.22 6.61 44.73
C ALA A 344 -15.63 6.83 44.16
N ALA A 345 -16.58 6.33 44.92
CA ALA A 345 -18.01 6.61 44.86
C ALA A 345 -18.36 8.11 45.03
N GLY A 346 -19.24 8.62 44.18
CA GLY A 346 -19.92 9.90 44.34
C GLY A 346 -21.35 9.77 43.84
N ALA A 347 -22.31 10.13 44.67
CA ALA A 347 -23.77 9.99 44.52
C ALA A 347 -24.36 10.85 43.38
N PRO A 348 -25.60 10.57 42.94
CA PRO A 348 -26.16 11.16 41.74
C PRO A 348 -26.80 12.52 42.03
N VAL A 349 -26.56 13.48 41.12
CA VAL A 349 -27.33 14.72 41.02
C VAL A 349 -28.17 14.66 39.76
N ALA A 350 -29.49 14.75 39.94
CA ALA A 350 -30.48 14.92 38.90
C ALA A 350 -30.37 16.32 38.30
N ALA A 351 -30.39 16.43 36.99
CA ALA A 351 -30.68 17.69 36.31
C ALA A 351 -31.47 17.40 35.02
N SER A 352 -32.47 18.21 34.91
CA SER A 352 -33.66 18.28 34.10
C SER A 352 -33.41 18.32 32.59
N ALA A 353 -34.39 17.77 31.90
CA ALA A 353 -34.59 17.87 30.45
C ALA A 353 -34.91 19.30 30.01
N THR A 354 -34.38 19.73 28.89
CA THR A 354 -35.03 20.68 27.97
C THR A 354 -34.87 20.17 26.55
N SER A 355 -36.02 19.89 25.97
CA SER A 355 -36.27 19.57 24.58
C SER A 355 -36.11 20.78 23.69
N HIS A 356 -35.40 20.68 22.58
CA HIS A 356 -35.69 21.47 21.38
C HIS A 356 -35.73 20.54 20.18
N THR A 357 -36.95 20.36 19.71
CA THR A 357 -37.29 19.86 18.38
C THR A 357 -37.04 20.99 17.39
N ASP A 358 -36.38 20.67 16.27
CA ASP A 358 -36.68 21.30 14.99
C ASP A 358 -36.44 20.30 13.86
N ASP A 359 -37.55 20.06 13.18
CA ASP A 359 -37.76 19.30 11.96
C ASP A 359 -36.98 19.86 10.77
N TRP A 360 -36.42 19.02 9.94
CA TRP A 360 -36.40 19.16 8.49
C TRP A 360 -36.39 17.79 7.83
N ALA A 361 -37.54 17.42 7.36
CA ALA A 361 -37.75 16.28 6.46
C ALA A 361 -37.90 16.80 5.00
N PHE A 362 -37.68 15.84 4.07
CA PHE A 362 -37.98 15.88 2.62
C PHE A 362 -36.97 16.64 1.76
N GLY A 363 -36.47 16.09 0.73
CA GLY A 363 -36.89 15.15 -0.29
C GLY A 363 -35.98 15.30 -1.48
N GLY A 364 -35.83 14.29 -2.21
CA GLY A 364 -36.12 14.23 -3.62
C GLY A 364 -34.98 13.83 -4.51
N SER A 365 -35.20 12.70 -5.06
CA SER A 365 -34.60 11.97 -6.17
C SER A 365 -34.14 12.75 -7.40
N ALA A 366 -33.07 12.21 -8.05
CA ALA A 366 -32.87 12.08 -9.49
C ALA A 366 -32.58 13.31 -10.35
N ALA A 367 -31.40 13.29 -10.96
CA ALA A 367 -31.27 13.47 -12.41
C ALA A 367 -29.89 13.03 -12.90
N VAL A 368 -29.90 11.96 -13.68
CA VAL A 368 -28.86 11.55 -14.64
C VAL A 368 -29.02 12.41 -15.89
N ALA A 369 -27.94 12.98 -16.43
CA ALA A 369 -27.75 13.21 -17.87
C ALA A 369 -26.34 13.74 -18.13
N VAL A 370 -25.50 12.93 -18.76
CA VAL A 370 -24.92 13.05 -20.09
C VAL A 370 -24.33 14.43 -20.45
N LEU A 371 -22.98 14.49 -20.48
CA LEU A 371 -22.24 15.26 -21.46
C LEU A 371 -20.96 14.49 -21.84
N ALA A 372 -21.12 13.55 -22.78
CA ALA A 372 -20.06 13.11 -23.66
C ALA A 372 -20.20 13.91 -24.96
N GLY A 373 -19.16 14.58 -25.42
CA GLY A 373 -19.14 15.19 -26.74
C GLY A 373 -18.56 16.61 -26.76
N GLY A 374 -17.24 16.74 -26.86
CA GLY A 374 -16.63 18.07 -27.07
C GLY A 374 -15.11 18.12 -27.12
N GLY A 375 -14.41 16.99 -27.23
CA GLY A 375 -12.94 16.99 -27.21
C GLY A 375 -12.21 16.57 -28.49
N LEU A 376 -12.91 16.19 -29.56
CA LEU A 376 -12.26 15.56 -30.74
C LEU A 376 -12.10 16.49 -31.97
N LEU A 377 -12.47 17.75 -31.90
CA LEU A 377 -12.39 18.67 -33.05
C LEU A 377 -11.23 19.68 -33.00
N ALA A 378 -10.50 19.78 -31.91
CA ALA A 378 -9.41 20.75 -31.78
C ALA A 378 -8.02 20.22 -32.22
N LEU A 379 -7.82 18.91 -32.40
CA LEU A 379 -6.53 18.33 -32.77
C LEU A 379 -6.30 18.16 -34.27
N ARG A 380 -7.33 18.30 -35.10
CA ARG A 380 -7.19 18.18 -36.57
C ARG A 380 -6.91 19.49 -37.31
N ARG A 381 -6.85 20.64 -36.64
CA ARG A 381 -6.59 21.96 -37.30
C ARG A 381 -5.14 22.44 -37.19
N ARG A 382 -4.24 21.79 -36.41
CA ARG A 382 -2.84 22.22 -36.27
C ARG A 382 -1.82 21.55 -37.19
N GLU A 383 -2.23 20.61 -38.03
CA GLU A 383 -1.31 19.94 -38.99
C GLU A 383 -1.29 20.52 -40.44
N ARG A 384 -2.04 21.59 -40.70
CA ARG A 384 -2.11 22.15 -42.08
C ARG A 384 -1.37 23.47 -42.29
N GLU A 385 -0.64 23.97 -41.33
CA GLU A 385 0.15 25.20 -41.51
C GLU A 385 1.64 24.98 -41.22
N ARG A 386 2.34 24.30 -42.10
CA ARG A 386 3.80 24.42 -42.25
C ARG A 386 4.14 24.99 -43.62
N PRO A 387 4.70 26.23 -43.69
CA PRO A 387 5.18 26.80 -44.96
C PRO A 387 6.46 26.08 -45.40
N GLY A 388 6.52 25.71 -46.69
CA GLY A 388 7.66 25.12 -47.32
C GLY A 388 8.85 26.09 -47.36
N GLY A 389 9.98 25.72 -46.78
CA GLY A 389 11.26 26.41 -46.87
C GLY A 389 12.02 25.99 -48.11
N ARG A 390 12.24 26.96 -49.02
CA ARG A 390 12.99 26.90 -50.27
C ARG A 390 14.42 26.39 -50.05
N ARG A 391 14.79 25.40 -50.84
CA ARG A 391 16.19 25.06 -51.14
C ARG A 391 16.81 26.21 -51.96
N ARG A 392 17.89 26.82 -51.50
CA ARG A 392 18.87 27.53 -52.33
C ARG A 392 20.08 26.61 -52.54
N ARG A 393 20.33 26.27 -53.79
CA ARG A 393 21.64 25.83 -54.31
C ARG A 393 22.50 27.07 -54.53
N GLN A 394 23.74 26.99 -54.16
CA GLN A 394 24.94 27.68 -54.71
C GLN A 394 26.11 27.06 -53.97
N GLY A 395 27.08 26.55 -54.64
CA GLY A 395 28.16 26.86 -55.49
C GLY A 395 29.36 26.20 -54.92
#